data_6f88a22080105d3c75b8fbf8d38b7b92
#
_entry.id   6f88a22080105d3c75b8fbf8d38b7b92
#
_cell.length_a   1.000
_cell.length_b   1.000
_cell.length_c   1.000
_cell.angle_alpha   90.00
_cell.angle_beta   90.00
_cell.angle_gamma   90.00
#
_symmetry.space_group_name_H-M   'P 1'
#
loop_
_entity.id
_entity.type
_entity.pdbx_description
1 polymer ?
#
loop_
_entity_poly.entity_id
_entity_poly.type
_entity_poly.pdbx_seq_one_letter_code
_entity_poly.pdbx_strand_id
1 'polypeptide(L)'
;MKFFATTVLLILLLISFGCMKQFSIPDNLDDEKNQTAFGAGDTTFLQLNPVWDSDYGILDPTEISIAQDGRIFIADSTSNSIIILDQNGNLPEETLGLNNLKDQSGADINPIDVDVDQKMNVFFIDGSQRIFVWNLYWNQIGIKKVSVSASFEHIETGLKQVENTGTDNWFNLLNSSEWQIVDTVFSNSQLLIDSLLNPYLFYDGSESINQYLDLFYDPGNSRFTGISAPAGNENLIYVSDNYGGINNQFRLLEITFQRALILELTNGQKVWCFKGIFGSTIKGYGTGAGTVNKPLSIEVDYENNLYYTQSGDFFPVHKLIPNLSGDFAVYISGFQPGLNDIMDASLFGHAYDVAVDQNKFVYVADGLDSDIIIFDSYGNFFKEAGYIPQDSANINIMDKVSAIAVDNRGVVYVCDRGSGSVFRFVLSSSLDDDIIPKD
;
A
#
# COMPACT_ATOMS: atom_id res chain seq x y z
N MET A 1 -69.71 2.58 -23.03
CA MET A 1 -68.48 2.96 -22.29
C MET A 1 -68.20 2.13 -21.03
N LYS A 2 -69.15 1.78 -20.21
CA LYS A 2 -68.92 0.99 -18.99
C LYS A 2 -68.46 -0.49 -19.25
N PHE A 3 -68.92 -1.14 -20.32
CA PHE A 3 -68.53 -2.50 -20.72
C PHE A 3 -67.07 -2.59 -21.18
N PHE A 4 -66.56 -1.57 -21.87
CA PHE A 4 -65.21 -1.53 -22.38
C PHE A 4 -64.17 -1.34 -21.27
N ALA A 5 -64.51 -0.55 -20.27
CA ALA A 5 -63.63 -0.35 -19.10
C ALA A 5 -63.50 -1.59 -18.22
N THR A 6 -64.59 -2.37 -18.07
CA THR A 6 -64.53 -3.64 -17.27
C THR A 6 -63.74 -4.73 -17.99
N THR A 7 -63.82 -4.79 -19.33
CA THR A 7 -63.03 -5.76 -20.12
C THR A 7 -61.54 -5.47 -20.11
N VAL A 8 -61.15 -4.18 -20.21
CA VAL A 8 -59.75 -3.74 -20.10
C VAL A 8 -59.18 -3.98 -18.71
N LEU A 9 -59.96 -3.75 -17.66
CA LEU A 9 -59.54 -4.03 -16.28
C LEU A 9 -59.35 -5.54 -16.05
N LEU A 10 -60.19 -6.41 -16.63
CA LEU A 10 -60.08 -7.87 -16.51
C LEU A 10 -58.87 -8.42 -17.25
N ILE A 11 -58.51 -7.84 -18.41
CA ILE A 11 -57.33 -8.20 -19.20
C ILE A 11 -56.03 -7.74 -18.44
N LEU A 12 -56.04 -6.56 -17.85
CA LEU A 12 -54.91 -6.10 -16.99
C LEU A 12 -54.72 -6.98 -15.76
N LEU A 13 -55.77 -7.47 -15.12
CA LEU A 13 -55.70 -8.39 -14.02
C LEU A 13 -55.16 -9.77 -14.43
N LEU A 14 -55.49 -10.26 -15.61
CA LEU A 14 -54.99 -11.54 -16.13
C LEU A 14 -53.52 -11.48 -16.54
N ILE A 15 -53.00 -10.31 -16.94
CA ILE A 15 -51.59 -10.08 -17.27
C ILE A 15 -50.74 -10.00 -15.98
N SER A 16 -51.30 -9.56 -14.87
CA SER A 16 -50.59 -9.48 -13.59
C SER A 16 -50.44 -10.86 -12.88
N PHE A 17 -51.15 -11.89 -13.30
CA PHE A 17 -50.99 -13.24 -12.79
C PHE A 17 -50.13 -14.17 -13.67
N GLY A 18 -49.62 -13.70 -14.80
CA GLY A 18 -48.74 -14.47 -15.67
C GLY A 18 -47.27 -14.19 -15.39
N CYS A 19 -46.62 -15.20 -14.84
CA CYS A 19 -45.18 -15.33 -14.59
C CYS A 19 -44.68 -14.93 -13.19
N MET A 20 -45.27 -15.41 -12.15
CA MET A 20 -44.47 -15.89 -11.03
C MET A 20 -44.01 -17.32 -11.37
N LYS A 21 -42.90 -17.50 -12.04
CA LYS A 21 -42.10 -18.69 -11.88
C LYS A 21 -41.75 -18.76 -10.39
N GLN A 22 -42.43 -19.58 -9.63
CA GLN A 22 -41.89 -19.99 -8.36
C GLN A 22 -40.56 -20.67 -8.65
N PHE A 23 -39.46 -20.00 -8.32
CA PHE A 23 -38.22 -20.72 -8.10
C PHE A 23 -38.51 -21.67 -6.94
N SER A 24 -38.64 -22.94 -7.21
CA SER A 24 -38.56 -23.95 -6.18
C SER A 24 -37.15 -23.82 -5.59
N ILE A 25 -37.08 -23.40 -4.36
CA ILE A 25 -35.87 -23.54 -3.55
C ILE A 25 -35.57 -25.04 -3.56
N PRO A 26 -34.38 -25.47 -4.01
CA PRO A 26 -34.01 -26.87 -3.91
C PRO A 26 -34.16 -27.32 -2.47
N ASP A 27 -34.86 -28.44 -2.24
CA ASP A 27 -35.07 -28.98 -0.89
C ASP A 27 -33.78 -29.47 -0.19
N ASN A 28 -32.61 -29.29 -0.82
CA ASN A 28 -31.32 -29.86 -0.41
C ASN A 28 -30.26 -28.78 -0.09
N LEU A 29 -30.64 -27.54 0.25
CA LEU A 29 -29.67 -26.52 0.67
C LEU A 29 -28.86 -26.91 1.93
N ASP A 30 -29.40 -27.82 2.75
CA ASP A 30 -28.67 -28.32 3.93
C ASP A 30 -27.71 -29.48 3.59
N ASP A 31 -27.85 -30.15 2.45
CA ASP A 31 -26.95 -31.24 2.03
C ASP A 31 -25.67 -30.69 1.36
N GLU A 32 -25.68 -29.47 0.81
CA GLU A 32 -24.50 -28.84 0.23
C GLU A 32 -23.50 -28.38 1.29
N LYS A 33 -23.95 -28.09 2.50
CA LYS A 33 -23.07 -27.73 3.62
C LYS A 33 -22.26 -28.89 4.21
N ASN A 34 -22.62 -30.13 3.90
CA ASN A 34 -21.98 -31.32 4.43
C ASN A 34 -21.23 -32.18 3.40
N GLN A 35 -21.08 -31.70 2.17
CA GLN A 35 -20.25 -32.40 1.19
C GLN A 35 -18.78 -31.97 1.36
N THR A 36 -18.07 -32.60 2.28
CA THR A 36 -16.62 -32.67 2.35
C THR A 36 -15.99 -33.54 1.26
N ALA A 37 -16.56 -33.57 0.08
CA ALA A 37 -15.96 -34.22 -1.06
C ALA A 37 -15.62 -33.11 -2.06
N PHE A 38 -14.34 -32.90 -2.34
CA PHE A 38 -13.88 -32.09 -3.46
C PHE A 38 -14.52 -32.64 -4.75
N GLY A 39 -15.71 -32.15 -5.07
CA GLY A 39 -16.39 -32.42 -6.33
C GLY A 39 -15.67 -31.63 -7.44
N ALA A 40 -15.80 -32.14 -8.68
CA ALA A 40 -15.37 -31.38 -9.86
C ALA A 40 -16.11 -30.03 -9.89
N GLY A 41 -15.47 -28.94 -9.38
CA GLY A 41 -16.08 -27.62 -9.21
C GLY A 41 -15.61 -26.85 -7.97
N ASP A 42 -14.94 -27.49 -7.00
CA ASP A 42 -14.35 -26.78 -5.87
C ASP A 42 -13.10 -26.02 -6.33
N THR A 43 -13.23 -24.70 -6.34
CA THR A 43 -12.11 -23.81 -6.62
C THR A 43 -11.25 -23.66 -5.38
N THR A 44 -9.95 -23.95 -5.49
CA THR A 44 -8.96 -23.76 -4.43
C THR A 44 -7.92 -22.76 -4.87
N PHE A 45 -7.25 -22.10 -3.92
CA PHE A 45 -6.06 -21.34 -4.23
C PHE A 45 -4.88 -22.27 -4.40
N LEU A 46 -4.20 -22.16 -5.53
CA LEU A 46 -3.01 -22.93 -5.88
C LEU A 46 -1.78 -22.05 -5.80
N GLN A 47 -0.73 -22.55 -5.17
CA GLN A 47 0.56 -21.89 -5.17
C GLN A 47 1.19 -21.94 -6.55
N LEU A 48 1.68 -20.80 -7.03
CA LEU A 48 2.49 -20.68 -8.23
C LEU A 48 3.97 -20.83 -7.90
N ASN A 49 4.70 -21.55 -8.75
CA ASN A 49 6.14 -21.68 -8.65
C ASN A 49 6.84 -20.87 -9.78
N PRO A 50 8.12 -20.49 -9.59
CA PRO A 50 8.90 -20.63 -8.37
C PRO A 50 8.44 -19.66 -7.26
N VAL A 51 8.75 -19.97 -6.00
CA VAL A 51 8.69 -19.00 -4.89
C VAL A 51 9.80 -17.99 -5.14
N TRP A 52 9.53 -16.71 -4.89
CA TRP A 52 10.54 -15.66 -5.02
C TRP A 52 11.26 -15.47 -3.70
N ASP A 53 12.55 -15.72 -3.68
CA ASP A 53 13.41 -15.73 -2.49
C ASP A 53 14.72 -14.96 -2.73
N SER A 54 15.79 -15.37 -2.08
CA SER A 54 17.11 -14.75 -2.22
C SER A 54 17.69 -14.78 -3.66
N ASP A 55 17.24 -15.70 -4.50
CA ASP A 55 17.63 -15.74 -5.93
C ASP A 55 17.06 -14.54 -6.68
N TYR A 56 15.98 -13.94 -6.17
CA TYR A 56 15.34 -12.71 -6.65
C TYR A 56 15.81 -11.46 -5.89
N GLY A 57 16.76 -11.61 -4.95
CA GLY A 57 17.29 -10.55 -4.11
C GLY A 57 16.42 -10.23 -2.90
N ILE A 58 15.44 -11.07 -2.57
CA ILE A 58 14.51 -10.89 -1.44
C ILE A 58 15.13 -11.53 -0.20
N LEU A 59 15.18 -10.76 0.92
CA LEU A 59 15.78 -11.21 2.19
C LEU A 59 14.82 -11.06 3.38
N ASP A 60 14.11 -9.93 3.48
CA ASP A 60 13.16 -9.62 4.54
C ASP A 60 12.04 -8.75 3.98
N PRO A 61 11.14 -9.34 3.17
CA PRO A 61 10.07 -8.59 2.52
C PRO A 61 9.05 -8.13 3.55
N THR A 62 8.89 -6.82 3.69
CA THR A 62 8.00 -6.21 4.67
C THR A 62 6.67 -5.79 4.07
N GLU A 63 6.68 -5.37 2.80
CA GLU A 63 5.50 -4.90 2.08
C GLU A 63 5.62 -5.16 0.59
N ILE A 64 4.47 -5.19 -0.10
CA ILE A 64 4.38 -5.44 -1.53
C ILE A 64 3.26 -4.61 -2.17
N SER A 65 3.58 -3.87 -3.21
CA SER A 65 2.61 -3.09 -3.99
C SER A 65 2.71 -3.43 -5.47
N ILE A 66 1.60 -3.33 -6.18
CA ILE A 66 1.51 -3.62 -7.61
C ILE A 66 1.08 -2.36 -8.37
N ALA A 67 2.00 -1.83 -9.17
CA ALA A 67 1.70 -0.67 -10.01
C ALA A 67 0.71 -1.03 -11.14
N GLN A 68 0.05 -0.02 -11.68
CA GLN A 68 -0.95 -0.21 -12.75
C GLN A 68 -0.39 -0.84 -14.03
N ASP A 69 0.91 -0.73 -14.28
CA ASP A 69 1.58 -1.36 -15.41
C ASP A 69 2.00 -2.81 -15.13
N GLY A 70 1.64 -3.34 -13.95
CA GLY A 70 1.91 -4.71 -13.53
C GLY A 70 3.29 -4.93 -12.93
N ARG A 71 4.11 -3.90 -12.76
CA ARG A 71 5.35 -4.02 -11.98
C ARG A 71 5.04 -4.17 -10.50
N ILE A 72 5.83 -4.99 -9.85
CA ILE A 72 5.69 -5.36 -8.45
C ILE A 72 6.85 -4.73 -7.68
N PHE A 73 6.53 -4.02 -6.62
CA PHE A 73 7.46 -3.32 -5.75
C PHE A 73 7.42 -3.98 -4.38
N ILE A 74 8.58 -4.44 -3.91
CA ILE A 74 8.70 -5.16 -2.64
C ILE A 74 9.65 -4.35 -1.74
N ALA A 75 9.15 -3.86 -0.62
CA ALA A 75 9.98 -3.25 0.40
C ALA A 75 10.77 -4.35 1.12
N ASP A 76 12.10 -4.25 1.14
CA ASP A 76 12.98 -5.17 1.83
C ASP A 76 13.81 -4.41 2.85
N SER A 77 13.50 -4.61 4.13
CA SER A 77 14.08 -3.83 5.21
C SER A 77 15.53 -4.21 5.51
N THR A 78 15.91 -5.45 5.24
CA THR A 78 17.29 -5.93 5.49
C THR A 78 18.26 -5.47 4.41
N SER A 79 17.85 -5.42 3.16
CA SER A 79 18.69 -4.94 2.06
C SER A 79 18.66 -3.43 1.88
N ASN A 80 17.84 -2.68 2.65
CA ASN A 80 17.59 -1.25 2.47
C ASN A 80 17.17 -0.92 1.03
N SER A 81 16.27 -1.70 0.48
CA SER A 81 15.95 -1.66 -0.94
C SER A 81 14.45 -1.79 -1.19
N ILE A 82 14.02 -1.32 -2.34
CA ILE A 82 12.73 -1.68 -2.91
C ILE A 82 13.03 -2.48 -4.16
N ILE A 83 12.72 -3.77 -4.13
CA ILE A 83 12.95 -4.70 -5.22
C ILE A 83 11.83 -4.53 -6.23
N ILE A 84 12.17 -4.47 -7.52
CA ILE A 84 11.19 -4.30 -8.58
C ILE A 84 11.24 -5.53 -9.48
N LEU A 85 10.11 -6.21 -9.63
CA LEU A 85 9.95 -7.37 -10.49
C LEU A 85 8.78 -7.17 -11.45
N ASP A 86 8.80 -7.87 -12.58
CA ASP A 86 7.62 -8.07 -13.39
C ASP A 86 6.75 -9.21 -12.82
N GLN A 87 5.60 -9.45 -13.39
CA GLN A 87 4.68 -10.50 -12.96
C GLN A 87 5.24 -11.93 -13.13
N ASN A 88 6.35 -12.11 -13.87
CA ASN A 88 7.04 -13.38 -14.04
C ASN A 88 8.25 -13.52 -13.10
N GLY A 89 8.56 -12.50 -12.32
CA GLY A 89 9.71 -12.46 -11.45
C GLY A 89 10.98 -11.96 -12.11
N ASN A 90 10.91 -11.40 -13.32
CA ASN A 90 12.08 -10.86 -13.97
C ASN A 90 12.32 -9.42 -13.53
N LEU A 91 13.60 -9.02 -13.48
CA LEU A 91 13.96 -7.62 -13.30
C LEU A 91 13.65 -6.85 -14.60
N PRO A 92 12.80 -5.81 -14.55
CA PRO A 92 12.52 -5.00 -15.74
C PRO A 92 13.78 -4.30 -16.26
N GLU A 93 13.95 -4.22 -17.60
CA GLU A 93 15.18 -3.76 -18.27
C GLU A 93 15.67 -2.34 -17.88
N GLU A 94 14.81 -1.51 -17.32
CA GLU A 94 15.11 -0.10 -17.00
C GLU A 94 15.07 0.21 -15.50
N THR A 95 15.09 -0.78 -14.64
CA THR A 95 15.10 -0.55 -13.19
C THR A 95 16.45 -0.02 -12.74
N LEU A 96 16.54 1.27 -12.63
CA LEU A 96 17.64 1.91 -11.93
C LEU A 96 17.39 1.78 -10.43
N GLY A 97 18.12 0.87 -9.87
CA GLY A 97 18.27 0.49 -8.50
C GLY A 97 17.63 1.37 -7.42
N LEU A 98 16.49 0.95 -6.93
CA LEU A 98 16.02 1.31 -5.61
C LEU A 98 16.77 0.50 -4.53
N ASN A 99 18.03 0.26 -4.80
CA ASN A 99 18.93 -0.49 -3.93
C ASN A 99 19.73 0.45 -3.06
N ASN A 100 19.96 0.02 -1.82
CA ASN A 100 20.83 0.73 -0.89
C ASN A 100 20.35 2.18 -0.65
N LEU A 101 19.07 2.28 -0.31
CA LEU A 101 18.39 3.55 -0.12
C LEU A 101 19.04 4.39 0.98
N LYS A 102 19.31 5.65 0.66
CA LYS A 102 19.88 6.61 1.60
C LYS A 102 19.10 7.92 1.55
N ASP A 103 18.96 8.53 2.70
CA ASP A 103 18.41 9.88 2.79
C ASP A 103 19.45 10.94 2.37
N GLN A 104 19.05 12.20 2.35
CA GLN A 104 19.90 13.32 1.95
C GLN A 104 21.12 13.53 2.86
N SER A 105 21.10 12.97 4.07
CA SER A 105 22.23 12.99 5.00
C SER A 105 23.20 11.82 4.79
N GLY A 106 22.87 10.87 3.93
CA GLY A 106 23.60 9.64 3.71
C GLY A 106 23.26 8.52 4.69
N ALA A 107 22.25 8.70 5.56
CA ALA A 107 21.78 7.65 6.45
C ALA A 107 20.95 6.64 5.67
N ASP A 108 21.06 5.36 6.05
CA ASP A 108 20.28 4.30 5.44
C ASP A 108 18.79 4.49 5.70
N ILE A 109 17.97 4.18 4.69
CA ILE A 109 16.53 4.13 4.78
C ILE A 109 16.13 2.66 4.72
N ASN A 110 15.49 2.16 5.77
CA ASN A 110 14.96 0.81 5.82
C ASN A 110 13.48 0.85 5.47
N PRO A 111 13.07 0.59 4.22
CA PRO A 111 11.67 0.68 3.86
C PRO A 111 10.88 -0.42 4.57
N ILE A 112 9.76 -0.02 5.17
CA ILE A 112 8.83 -0.97 5.82
C ILE A 112 7.51 -1.10 5.07
N ASP A 113 7.16 -0.07 4.27
CA ASP A 113 5.98 -0.06 3.44
C ASP A 113 6.23 0.78 2.17
N VAL A 114 5.58 0.39 1.06
CA VAL A 114 5.74 0.98 -0.27
C VAL A 114 4.43 0.96 -1.03
N ASP A 115 4.10 2.07 -1.70
CA ASP A 115 3.02 2.09 -2.67
C ASP A 115 3.33 3.00 -3.87
N VAL A 116 2.63 2.80 -4.99
CA VAL A 116 2.96 3.40 -6.28
C VAL A 116 1.72 4.03 -6.92
N ASP A 117 1.77 5.32 -7.16
CA ASP A 117 0.70 6.03 -7.86
C ASP A 117 0.73 5.82 -9.39
N GLN A 118 -0.33 6.28 -10.07
CA GLN A 118 -0.42 6.23 -11.54
C GLN A 118 0.71 6.94 -12.29
N LYS A 119 1.39 7.87 -11.65
CA LYS A 119 2.50 8.64 -12.24
C LYS A 119 3.84 7.99 -12.01
N MET A 120 3.85 6.77 -11.47
CA MET A 120 5.05 6.03 -11.09
C MET A 120 5.89 6.78 -10.04
N ASN A 121 5.24 7.51 -9.16
CA ASN A 121 5.84 7.92 -7.91
C ASN A 121 5.79 6.73 -6.95
N VAL A 122 6.94 6.28 -6.52
CA VAL A 122 7.08 5.21 -5.54
C VAL A 122 7.22 5.88 -4.18
N PHE A 123 6.16 5.81 -3.39
CA PHE A 123 6.15 6.33 -2.02
C PHE A 123 6.52 5.22 -1.06
N PHE A 124 7.29 5.53 -0.04
CA PHE A 124 7.64 4.56 0.99
C PHE A 124 7.96 5.24 2.32
N ILE A 125 7.86 4.47 3.37
CA ILE A 125 8.10 4.88 4.75
C ILE A 125 9.12 3.98 5.43
N ASP A 126 9.75 4.49 6.48
CA ASP A 126 10.78 3.79 7.26
C ASP A 126 10.37 3.56 8.73
N GLY A 127 9.07 3.66 9.04
CA GLY A 127 8.55 3.53 10.40
C GLY A 127 8.79 4.76 11.29
N SER A 128 9.40 5.80 10.76
CA SER A 128 9.49 7.13 11.40
C SER A 128 8.30 8.02 10.99
N GLN A 129 8.41 9.30 11.22
CA GLN A 129 7.45 10.32 10.76
C GLN A 129 7.69 10.79 9.32
N ARG A 130 8.58 10.13 8.57
CA ARG A 130 9.02 10.56 7.25
C ARG A 130 8.38 9.71 6.16
N ILE A 131 8.04 10.38 5.05
CA ILE A 131 7.62 9.74 3.81
C ILE A 131 8.63 10.13 2.75
N PHE A 132 9.14 9.14 2.04
CA PHE A 132 10.04 9.33 0.92
C PHE A 132 9.31 9.06 -0.39
N VAL A 133 9.82 9.65 -1.46
CA VAL A 133 9.35 9.36 -2.81
C VAL A 133 10.52 9.19 -3.77
N TRP A 134 10.39 8.21 -4.62
CA TRP A 134 11.24 8.01 -5.79
C TRP A 134 10.38 8.11 -7.05
N ASN A 135 10.89 8.74 -8.11
CA ASN A 135 10.15 8.95 -9.34
C ASN A 135 10.91 8.40 -10.54
N LEU A 136 10.35 7.38 -11.18
CA LEU A 136 10.93 6.75 -12.36
C LEU A 136 11.10 7.72 -13.52
N TYR A 137 10.14 8.62 -13.73
CA TYR A 137 10.17 9.58 -14.82
C TYR A 137 11.39 10.53 -14.74
N TRP A 138 11.77 10.95 -13.55
CA TRP A 138 12.96 11.79 -13.38
C TRP A 138 14.24 11.07 -13.77
N ASN A 139 14.32 9.78 -13.53
CA ASN A 139 15.44 8.97 -13.98
C ASN A 139 15.48 8.83 -15.50
N GLN A 140 14.34 8.73 -16.15
CA GLN A 140 14.26 8.54 -17.61
C GLN A 140 14.49 9.83 -18.40
N ILE A 141 13.89 10.97 -18.00
CA ILE A 141 13.96 12.23 -18.76
C ILE A 141 15.26 13.00 -18.64
N GLY A 142 16.25 12.46 -17.94
CA GLY A 142 17.60 12.98 -17.96
C GLY A 142 17.96 13.97 -16.87
N ILE A 143 17.20 14.04 -15.76
CA ILE A 143 17.69 14.70 -14.54
C ILE A 143 18.99 14.03 -14.08
N LYS A 144 19.14 12.72 -14.29
CA LYS A 144 20.40 11.99 -14.13
C LYS A 144 21.59 12.49 -14.95
N LYS A 145 21.37 13.43 -15.89
CA LYS A 145 22.45 14.08 -16.66
C LYS A 145 22.96 15.38 -16.05
N VAL A 146 22.38 15.83 -14.96
CA VAL A 146 22.80 17.04 -14.27
C VAL A 146 23.68 16.65 -13.10
N SER A 147 24.92 17.13 -13.05
CA SER A 147 25.74 17.00 -11.86
C SER A 147 25.55 18.18 -10.94
N VAL A 148 25.56 17.89 -9.67
CA VAL A 148 25.49 18.87 -8.60
C VAL A 148 26.81 18.86 -7.86
N SER A 149 27.44 20.02 -7.73
CA SER A 149 28.57 20.23 -6.84
C SER A 149 28.17 21.28 -5.83
N ALA A 150 28.53 21.08 -4.59
CA ALA A 150 28.39 22.12 -3.56
C ALA A 150 29.75 22.64 -3.16
N SER A 151 29.82 23.96 -2.97
CA SER A 151 30.95 24.61 -2.30
C SER A 151 30.67 24.60 -0.81
N PHE A 152 31.50 23.89 -0.09
CA PHE A 152 31.54 23.90 1.37
C PHE A 152 32.56 24.92 1.85
N GLU A 153 32.24 25.61 2.92
CA GLU A 153 33.15 26.53 3.60
C GLU A 153 33.29 26.12 5.06
N HIS A 154 34.51 25.97 5.51
CA HIS A 154 34.78 25.67 6.92
C HIS A 154 34.50 26.93 7.76
N ILE A 155 33.64 26.77 8.76
CA ILE A 155 33.09 27.89 9.54
C ILE A 155 34.15 28.74 10.21
N GLU A 156 35.21 28.13 10.74
CA GLU A 156 36.24 28.86 11.47
C GLU A 156 37.36 29.40 10.57
N THR A 157 37.76 28.64 9.54
CA THR A 157 38.94 28.95 8.75
C THR A 157 38.63 29.66 7.42
N GLY A 158 37.36 29.60 6.96
CA GLY A 158 36.96 30.09 5.65
C GLY A 158 37.52 29.29 4.49
N LEU A 159 38.09 28.11 4.75
CA LEU A 159 38.59 27.21 3.70
C LEU A 159 37.45 26.73 2.86
N LYS A 160 37.56 26.82 1.53
CA LYS A 160 36.52 26.33 0.61
C LYS A 160 36.94 25.05 -0.05
N GLN A 161 35.98 24.11 -0.12
CA GLN A 161 36.10 22.84 -0.79
C GLN A 161 34.87 22.59 -1.66
N VAL A 162 35.08 22.17 -2.91
CA VAL A 162 33.97 21.82 -3.82
C VAL A 162 33.90 20.33 -3.93
N GLU A 163 32.72 19.77 -3.61
CA GLU A 163 32.47 18.34 -3.67
C GLU A 163 31.25 18.05 -4.53
N ASN A 164 31.33 16.93 -5.23
CA ASN A 164 30.21 16.43 -6.02
C ASN A 164 29.23 15.69 -5.11
N THR A 165 27.95 15.94 -5.34
CA THR A 165 26.86 15.28 -4.61
C THR A 165 26.96 13.76 -4.70
N GLY A 166 26.68 13.08 -3.60
CA GLY A 166 26.63 11.62 -3.53
C GLY A 166 27.97 10.93 -3.37
N THR A 167 29.08 11.67 -3.23
CA THR A 167 30.37 11.10 -2.81
C THR A 167 30.41 10.96 -1.29
N ASP A 168 31.16 9.98 -0.78
CA ASP A 168 31.37 9.83 0.67
C ASP A 168 31.90 11.12 1.30
N ASN A 169 32.78 11.83 0.60
CA ASN A 169 33.32 13.08 1.09
C ASN A 169 32.26 14.20 1.14
N TRP A 170 31.35 14.24 0.17
CA TRP A 170 30.21 15.15 0.20
C TRP A 170 29.32 14.91 1.42
N PHE A 171 28.99 13.64 1.71
CA PHE A 171 28.22 13.28 2.89
C PHE A 171 28.96 13.59 4.19
N ASN A 172 30.27 13.36 4.24
CA ASN A 172 31.09 13.71 5.40
C ASN A 172 31.06 15.21 5.70
N LEU A 173 31.17 16.06 4.66
CA LEU A 173 31.12 17.51 4.82
C LEU A 173 29.71 17.98 5.19
N LEU A 174 28.68 17.39 4.58
CA LEU A 174 27.29 17.74 4.85
C LEU A 174 26.89 17.45 6.31
N ASN A 175 27.40 16.36 6.87
CA ASN A 175 27.11 15.94 8.24
C ASN A 175 28.04 16.54 9.28
N SER A 176 29.05 17.30 8.85
CA SER A 176 30.01 17.95 9.75
C SER A 176 29.47 19.27 10.29
N SER A 177 29.53 19.48 11.59
CA SER A 177 29.19 20.77 12.20
C SER A 177 30.23 21.89 11.91
N GLU A 178 31.36 21.53 11.31
CA GLU A 178 32.45 22.48 11.00
C GLU A 178 32.34 23.08 9.60
N TRP A 179 31.50 22.52 8.75
CA TRP A 179 31.32 22.93 7.36
C TRP A 179 29.89 23.39 7.08
N GLN A 180 29.77 24.39 6.22
CA GLN A 180 28.49 24.88 5.72
C GLN A 180 28.50 24.95 4.19
N ILE A 181 27.35 24.68 3.55
CA ILE A 181 27.19 24.91 2.11
C ILE A 181 27.04 26.42 1.88
N VAL A 182 27.93 26.99 1.06
CA VAL A 182 27.89 28.43 0.70
C VAL A 182 27.44 28.65 -0.74
N ASP A 183 27.58 27.64 -1.61
CA ASP A 183 27.15 27.71 -3.00
C ASP A 183 26.87 26.32 -3.54
N THR A 184 25.92 26.21 -4.47
CA THR A 184 25.57 24.97 -5.13
C THR A 184 25.64 25.20 -6.63
N VAL A 185 26.53 24.46 -7.29
CA VAL A 185 26.77 24.54 -8.72
C VAL A 185 26.22 23.32 -9.44
N PHE A 186 25.41 23.55 -10.44
CA PHE A 186 24.83 22.51 -11.28
C PHE A 186 25.53 22.52 -12.65
N SER A 187 26.07 21.40 -13.06
CA SER A 187 26.71 21.26 -14.36
C SER A 187 26.13 20.08 -15.14
N ASN A 188 26.27 20.08 -16.45
CA ASN A 188 25.79 19.02 -17.32
C ASN A 188 26.65 17.74 -17.31
N SER A 189 27.55 17.59 -16.37
CA SER A 189 28.34 16.36 -16.23
C SER A 189 27.64 15.37 -15.33
N GLN A 190 27.72 14.11 -15.64
CA GLN A 190 27.04 12.95 -15.12
C GLN A 190 27.16 12.69 -13.60
N LEU A 191 26.87 13.59 -12.75
CA LEU A 191 26.79 13.32 -11.32
C LEU A 191 25.37 13.40 -10.83
N LEU A 192 24.96 12.33 -10.49
CA LEU A 192 23.97 11.78 -9.60
C LEU A 192 23.17 12.83 -8.80
N ILE A 193 22.17 13.40 -9.43
CA ILE A 193 21.04 13.96 -8.73
C ILE A 193 20.29 12.89 -7.95
N ASP A 194 20.49 11.61 -8.25
CA ASP A 194 19.84 10.47 -7.60
C ASP A 194 19.94 10.55 -6.08
N SER A 195 21.06 10.96 -5.53
CA SER A 195 21.22 11.07 -4.08
C SER A 195 20.58 12.32 -3.45
N LEU A 196 20.25 13.35 -4.24
CA LEU A 196 19.57 14.54 -3.72
C LEU A 196 18.07 14.58 -4.02
N LEU A 197 17.66 13.95 -5.13
CA LEU A 197 16.32 14.08 -5.63
C LEU A 197 15.59 12.75 -5.72
N ASN A 198 16.31 11.62 -5.57
CA ASN A 198 15.70 10.32 -5.81
C ASN A 198 16.40 9.21 -5.00
N PRO A 199 15.85 8.75 -3.87
CA PRO A 199 14.63 9.24 -3.23
C PRO A 199 14.81 10.59 -2.54
N TYR A 200 13.75 11.35 -2.41
CA TYR A 200 13.76 12.57 -1.61
C TYR A 200 12.71 12.54 -0.50
N LEU A 201 12.95 13.32 0.55
CA LEU A 201 12.01 13.48 1.65
C LEU A 201 10.78 14.24 1.13
N PHE A 202 9.68 13.51 0.97
CA PHE A 202 8.41 14.03 0.46
C PHE A 202 7.62 14.75 1.54
N TYR A 203 7.52 14.14 2.73
CA TYR A 203 6.82 14.69 3.87
C TYR A 203 7.57 14.38 5.17
N ASP A 204 7.62 15.36 6.05
CA ASP A 204 8.15 15.19 7.40
C ASP A 204 7.06 15.60 8.41
N GLY A 205 6.52 14.62 9.12
CA GLY A 205 5.50 14.82 10.14
C GLY A 205 5.95 15.66 11.33
N SER A 206 7.23 16.00 11.43
CA SER A 206 7.75 16.93 12.44
C SER A 206 7.37 18.40 12.17
N GLU A 207 6.85 18.72 10.98
CA GLU A 207 6.48 20.08 10.64
C GLU A 207 5.34 20.59 11.53
N SER A 208 5.52 21.81 12.07
CA SER A 208 4.69 22.41 13.12
C SER A 208 3.26 22.78 12.73
N ILE A 209 2.84 22.55 11.50
CA ILE A 209 1.48 22.87 11.00
C ILE A 209 0.38 22.14 11.82
N ASN A 210 0.73 20.99 12.36
CA ASN A 210 -0.22 20.18 13.14
C ASN A 210 -0.52 20.73 14.54
N GLN A 211 0.34 21.57 15.10
CA GLN A 211 0.15 22.14 16.44
C GLN A 211 -1.12 23.03 16.57
N TYR A 212 -1.60 23.57 15.45
CA TYR A 212 -2.80 24.41 15.44
C TYR A 212 -4.10 23.61 15.34
N LEU A 213 -4.01 22.37 14.86
CA LEU A 213 -5.17 21.49 14.63
C LEU A 213 -5.36 20.49 15.76
N ASP A 214 -4.29 20.16 16.47
CA ASP A 214 -4.31 19.24 17.61
C ASP A 214 -3.37 19.76 18.71
N LEU A 215 -3.96 20.31 19.78
CA LEU A 215 -3.22 20.88 20.92
C LEU A 215 -2.39 19.82 21.68
N PHE A 216 -2.64 18.55 21.46
CA PHE A 216 -1.97 17.43 22.13
C PHE A 216 -0.99 16.68 21.21
N TYR A 217 -0.87 17.11 19.96
CA TYR A 217 0.01 16.47 19.00
C TYR A 217 1.46 16.89 19.20
N ASP A 218 2.33 15.91 19.44
CA ASP A 218 3.77 16.08 19.41
C ASP A 218 4.32 15.43 18.14
N PRO A 219 4.78 16.22 17.16
CA PRO A 219 5.23 15.71 15.86
C PRO A 219 6.33 14.65 15.99
N GLY A 220 7.21 14.74 16.99
CA GLY A 220 8.27 13.76 17.21
C GLY A 220 7.82 12.35 17.57
N ASN A 221 6.54 12.16 17.86
CA ASN A 221 5.98 10.86 18.26
C ASN A 221 5.23 10.12 17.13
N SER A 222 5.08 10.70 15.94
CA SER A 222 4.51 9.97 14.80
C SER A 222 5.35 8.77 14.41
N ARG A 223 4.66 7.69 14.04
CA ARG A 223 5.24 6.44 13.56
C ARG A 223 4.34 5.94 12.43
N PHE A 224 4.74 6.21 11.20
CA PHE A 224 4.00 5.76 10.04
C PHE A 224 4.20 4.26 9.86
N THR A 225 3.09 3.53 9.71
CA THR A 225 3.08 2.07 9.65
C THR A 225 2.52 1.54 8.34
N GLY A 226 1.74 2.35 7.62
CA GLY A 226 1.19 2.02 6.32
C GLY A 226 1.06 3.24 5.43
N ILE A 227 1.19 3.07 4.13
CA ILE A 227 1.04 4.11 3.11
C ILE A 227 0.26 3.56 1.93
N SER A 228 -0.68 4.35 1.40
CA SER A 228 -1.40 3.97 0.18
C SER A 228 -1.65 5.17 -0.73
N ALA A 229 -1.48 4.96 -2.03
CA ALA A 229 -1.64 5.96 -3.08
C ALA A 229 -2.88 5.63 -3.93
N PRO A 230 -3.87 6.54 -4.05
CA PRO A 230 -5.04 6.31 -4.85
C PRO A 230 -4.71 5.91 -6.29
N ALA A 231 -5.48 4.98 -6.83
CA ALA A 231 -5.37 4.55 -8.23
C ALA A 231 -5.79 5.63 -9.25
N GLY A 232 -6.34 6.74 -8.80
CA GLY A 232 -6.77 7.88 -9.59
C GLY A 232 -5.68 8.93 -9.82
N ASN A 233 -6.08 10.09 -10.36
CA ASN A 233 -5.19 11.22 -10.59
C ASN A 233 -5.12 12.19 -9.40
N GLU A 234 -5.57 11.77 -8.26
CA GLU A 234 -5.54 12.54 -7.03
C GLU A 234 -4.09 12.89 -6.67
N ASN A 235 -3.90 14.11 -6.20
CA ASN A 235 -2.60 14.54 -5.71
C ASN A 235 -2.58 14.45 -4.17
N LEU A 236 -2.76 13.23 -3.68
CA LEU A 236 -2.74 12.90 -2.26
C LEU A 236 -2.29 11.45 -2.05
N ILE A 237 -1.91 11.13 -0.84
CA ILE A 237 -1.67 9.78 -0.33
C ILE A 237 -2.29 9.64 1.05
N TYR A 238 -2.55 8.42 1.45
CA TYR A 238 -3.06 8.06 2.75
C TYR A 238 -1.98 7.40 3.59
N VAL A 239 -1.99 7.67 4.90
CA VAL A 239 -0.97 7.14 5.81
C VAL A 239 -1.61 6.72 7.12
N SER A 240 -1.23 5.57 7.63
CA SER A 240 -1.55 5.14 8.98
C SER A 240 -0.45 5.56 9.96
N ASP A 241 -0.84 6.19 11.07
CA ASP A 241 0.07 6.72 12.09
C ASP A 241 -0.17 6.02 13.43
N ASN A 242 0.76 5.14 13.78
CA ASN A 242 0.82 4.49 15.08
C ASN A 242 1.55 5.39 16.07
N TYR A 243 0.92 6.52 16.39
CA TYR A 243 1.48 7.58 17.21
C TYR A 243 1.92 7.08 18.59
N GLY A 244 3.19 7.25 18.92
CA GLY A 244 3.81 6.78 20.17
C GLY A 244 3.65 7.69 21.38
N GLY A 245 2.86 8.78 21.28
CA GLY A 245 2.65 9.75 22.37
C GLY A 245 1.73 9.26 23.49
N ILE A 246 1.65 10.06 24.56
CA ILE A 246 0.98 9.68 25.81
C ILE A 246 -0.55 9.49 25.68
N ASN A 247 -1.17 10.08 24.66
CA ASN A 247 -2.64 10.18 24.57
C ASN A 247 -3.28 9.22 23.58
N ASN A 248 -2.58 8.16 23.13
CA ASN A 248 -3.09 7.20 22.16
C ASN A 248 -3.69 7.88 20.91
N GLN A 249 -2.97 8.82 20.32
CA GLN A 249 -3.45 9.59 19.18
C GLN A 249 -3.21 8.86 17.85
N PHE A 250 -3.57 7.57 17.81
CA PHE A 250 -3.55 6.78 16.59
C PHE A 250 -4.51 7.39 15.57
N ARG A 251 -4.09 7.42 14.30
CA ARG A 251 -4.90 8.10 13.28
C ARG A 251 -4.58 7.61 11.87
N LEU A 252 -5.51 7.92 10.96
CA LEU A 252 -5.28 7.87 9.52
C LEU A 252 -5.21 9.30 9.00
N LEU A 253 -4.23 9.57 8.17
CA LEU A 253 -3.92 10.88 7.63
C LEU A 253 -4.11 10.92 6.13
N GLU A 254 -4.50 12.08 5.63
CA GLU A 254 -4.41 12.48 4.24
C GLU A 254 -3.24 13.46 4.10
N ILE A 255 -2.32 13.16 3.20
CA ILE A 255 -1.20 14.02 2.84
C ILE A 255 -1.42 14.49 1.40
N THR A 256 -1.63 15.79 1.22
CA THR A 256 -1.87 16.39 -0.09
C THR A 256 -0.56 16.88 -0.71
N PHE A 257 -0.54 16.99 -2.05
CA PHE A 257 0.66 17.38 -2.79
C PHE A 257 0.69 18.89 -3.01
N GLN A 258 1.77 19.51 -2.63
CA GLN A 258 2.07 20.90 -2.95
C GLN A 258 3.25 20.99 -3.91
N ARG A 259 3.11 21.78 -4.97
CA ARG A 259 4.21 22.05 -5.87
C ARG A 259 5.34 22.78 -5.15
N ALA A 260 6.53 22.23 -5.23
CA ALA A 260 7.72 22.78 -4.59
C ALA A 260 8.86 22.95 -5.61
N LEU A 261 9.63 24.03 -5.47
CA LEU A 261 10.89 24.21 -6.19
C LEU A 261 11.96 23.43 -5.45
N ILE A 262 12.53 22.40 -6.09
CA ILE A 262 13.59 21.60 -5.49
C ILE A 262 14.95 22.25 -5.73
N LEU A 263 15.21 22.66 -6.97
CA LEU A 263 16.46 23.31 -7.30
C LEU A 263 16.32 24.26 -8.50
N GLU A 264 17.21 25.21 -8.57
CA GLU A 264 17.37 26.11 -9.69
C GLU A 264 18.78 25.95 -10.27
N LEU A 265 18.87 25.64 -11.55
CA LEU A 265 20.13 25.44 -12.24
C LEU A 265 20.81 26.77 -12.54
N THR A 266 22.12 26.75 -12.75
CA THR A 266 22.91 27.98 -13.07
C THR A 266 22.45 28.68 -14.37
N ASN A 267 21.81 27.96 -15.28
CA ASN A 267 21.19 28.51 -16.49
C ASN A 267 19.81 29.13 -16.26
N GLY A 268 19.34 29.19 -15.01
CA GLY A 268 18.02 29.66 -14.63
C GLY A 268 16.87 28.66 -14.83
N GLN A 269 17.17 27.45 -15.26
CA GLN A 269 16.17 26.37 -15.35
C GLN A 269 15.78 25.91 -13.94
N LYS A 270 14.47 25.78 -13.70
CA LYS A 270 13.91 25.38 -12.42
C LYS A 270 13.40 23.97 -12.48
N VAL A 271 13.77 23.14 -11.49
CA VAL A 271 13.27 21.79 -11.31
C VAL A 271 12.22 21.80 -10.21
N TRP A 272 11.02 21.43 -10.59
CA TRP A 272 9.87 21.39 -9.70
C TRP A 272 9.49 19.96 -9.38
N CYS A 273 9.08 19.72 -8.15
CA CYS A 273 8.44 18.47 -7.74
C CYS A 273 7.20 18.74 -6.90
N PHE A 274 6.67 17.68 -6.32
CA PHE A 274 5.65 17.78 -5.29
C PHE A 274 6.26 17.46 -3.93
N LYS A 275 5.89 18.26 -2.94
CA LYS A 275 6.13 18.01 -1.52
C LYS A 275 4.80 17.69 -0.87
N GLY A 276 4.80 16.73 0.06
CA GLY A 276 3.64 16.42 0.88
C GLY A 276 3.41 17.54 1.91
N ILE A 277 2.15 17.85 2.11
CA ILE A 277 1.68 18.69 3.21
C ILE A 277 0.54 17.99 3.92
N PHE A 278 0.40 18.20 5.21
CA PHE A 278 -0.74 17.68 5.97
C PHE A 278 -2.05 18.21 5.38
N GLY A 279 -2.91 17.29 4.94
CA GLY A 279 -4.24 17.59 4.43
C GLY A 279 -5.27 17.58 5.56
N SER A 280 -5.52 16.38 6.09
CA SER A 280 -6.50 16.19 7.16
C SER A 280 -6.21 14.92 7.98
N THR A 281 -6.82 14.85 9.18
CA THR A 281 -6.99 13.60 9.92
C THR A 281 -8.32 12.98 9.50
N ILE A 282 -8.24 11.84 8.79
CA ILE A 282 -9.41 11.12 8.28
C ILE A 282 -10.19 10.49 9.43
N LYS A 283 -9.48 9.78 10.28
CA LYS A 283 -10.00 9.14 11.50
C LYS A 283 -8.95 9.17 12.61
N GLY A 284 -9.42 9.30 13.82
CA GLY A 284 -8.63 9.29 15.04
C GLY A 284 -8.92 8.09 15.93
N TYR A 285 -8.25 8.08 17.07
CA TYR A 285 -8.35 7.03 18.08
C TYR A 285 -9.77 6.72 18.51
N GLY A 286 -10.05 5.45 18.67
CA GLY A 286 -11.32 4.94 19.20
C GLY A 286 -11.32 3.40 19.25
N THR A 287 -12.43 2.85 19.78
CA THR A 287 -12.63 1.40 19.91
C THR A 287 -13.86 0.89 19.17
N GLY A 288 -14.52 1.76 18.41
CA GLY A 288 -15.69 1.43 17.60
C GLY A 288 -15.33 1.10 16.15
N ALA A 289 -16.32 0.62 15.40
CA ALA A 289 -16.18 0.41 13.97
C ALA A 289 -15.76 1.70 13.25
N GLY A 290 -14.73 1.60 12.40
CA GLY A 290 -14.20 2.73 11.66
C GLY A 290 -13.40 3.74 12.50
N THR A 291 -12.94 3.36 13.69
CA THR A 291 -12.00 4.16 14.51
C THR A 291 -10.64 3.49 14.58
N VAL A 292 -9.59 4.22 14.94
CA VAL A 292 -8.20 3.79 14.84
C VAL A 292 -7.62 3.41 16.20
N ASN A 293 -7.00 2.24 16.30
CA ASN A 293 -6.30 1.79 17.49
C ASN A 293 -5.07 0.94 17.14
N LYS A 294 -3.89 1.54 17.14
CA LYS A 294 -2.62 0.92 16.70
C LYS A 294 -2.70 0.38 15.27
N PRO A 295 -2.87 1.25 14.28
CA PRO A 295 -2.97 0.84 12.90
C PRO A 295 -1.66 0.19 12.43
N LEU A 296 -1.76 -0.77 11.49
CA LEU A 296 -0.63 -1.49 10.91
C LEU A 296 -0.47 -1.16 9.43
N SER A 297 -1.48 -1.39 8.62
CA SER A 297 -1.47 -1.09 7.19
C SER A 297 -2.64 -0.21 6.77
N ILE A 298 -2.62 0.28 5.55
CA ILE A 298 -3.72 1.00 4.92
C ILE A 298 -3.69 0.74 3.42
N GLU A 299 -4.87 0.51 2.83
CA GLU A 299 -5.06 0.28 1.40
C GLU A 299 -6.23 1.12 0.88
N VAL A 300 -6.16 1.60 -0.35
CA VAL A 300 -7.21 2.38 -0.99
C VAL A 300 -7.69 1.70 -2.29
N ASP A 301 -8.99 1.44 -2.39
CA ASP A 301 -9.55 0.87 -3.61
C ASP A 301 -9.84 1.93 -4.71
N TYR A 302 -10.25 1.48 -5.88
CA TYR A 302 -10.57 2.33 -7.04
C TYR A 302 -11.74 3.30 -6.82
N GLU A 303 -12.52 3.13 -5.75
CA GLU A 303 -13.60 4.03 -5.37
C GLU A 303 -13.21 4.98 -4.24
N ASN A 304 -11.92 5.00 -3.86
CA ASN A 304 -11.37 5.73 -2.74
C ASN A 304 -11.93 5.28 -1.37
N ASN A 305 -12.42 4.04 -1.26
CA ASN A 305 -12.66 3.44 0.04
C ASN A 305 -11.30 3.07 0.65
N LEU A 306 -11.14 3.35 1.94
CA LEU A 306 -9.94 3.00 2.68
C LEU A 306 -10.19 1.73 3.49
N TYR A 307 -9.26 0.80 3.38
CA TYR A 307 -9.20 -0.38 4.22
C TYR A 307 -7.95 -0.28 5.09
N TYR A 308 -8.02 -0.74 6.31
CA TYR A 308 -6.85 -0.74 7.17
C TYR A 308 -6.94 -1.84 8.21
N THR A 309 -5.77 -2.32 8.62
CA THR A 309 -5.60 -3.26 9.71
C THR A 309 -5.11 -2.56 10.96
N GLN A 310 -5.34 -3.16 12.10
CA GLN A 310 -4.90 -2.63 13.39
C GLN A 310 -4.67 -3.73 14.41
N SER A 311 -3.73 -3.51 15.34
CA SER A 311 -3.37 -4.44 16.42
C SER A 311 -3.98 -4.06 17.77
N GLY A 312 -4.79 -3.02 17.82
CA GLY A 312 -5.49 -2.61 19.04
C GLY A 312 -6.66 -3.53 19.40
N ASP A 313 -7.24 -3.29 20.56
CA ASP A 313 -8.43 -4.01 21.00
C ASP A 313 -9.59 -3.79 20.02
N PHE A 314 -10.38 -4.83 19.81
CA PHE A 314 -11.55 -4.86 18.92
C PHE A 314 -11.19 -4.78 17.40
N PHE A 315 -12.01 -5.31 16.58
CA PHE A 315 -12.08 -5.22 15.11
C PHE A 315 -10.72 -5.03 14.39
N PRO A 316 -10.06 -6.12 13.99
CA PRO A 316 -8.71 -6.03 13.38
C PRO A 316 -8.69 -5.39 12.00
N VAL A 317 -9.80 -5.48 11.24
CA VAL A 317 -9.90 -4.98 9.87
C VAL A 317 -11.09 -4.03 9.73
N HIS A 318 -10.87 -2.92 9.08
CA HIS A 318 -11.87 -1.88 8.88
C HIS A 318 -11.98 -1.45 7.42
N LYS A 319 -13.15 -0.93 7.07
CA LYS A 319 -13.41 -0.20 5.82
C LYS A 319 -14.00 1.16 6.14
N LEU A 320 -13.50 2.18 5.47
CA LEU A 320 -14.04 3.54 5.51
C LEU A 320 -14.52 3.94 4.11
N ILE A 321 -15.73 4.43 4.02
CA ILE A 321 -16.35 4.89 2.78
C ILE A 321 -16.37 6.42 2.80
N PRO A 322 -15.80 7.11 1.79
CA PRO A 322 -15.89 8.56 1.69
C PRO A 322 -17.32 8.98 1.40
N ASN A 323 -17.89 9.81 2.26
CA ASN A 323 -19.18 10.44 2.05
C ASN A 323 -18.94 11.93 1.81
N LEU A 324 -19.14 12.39 0.59
CA LEU A 324 -18.96 13.78 0.24
C LEU A 324 -20.10 14.60 0.84
N SER A 325 -19.79 15.39 1.85
CA SER A 325 -20.71 16.32 2.50
C SER A 325 -20.14 17.75 2.42
N GLY A 326 -20.60 18.50 1.43
CA GLY A 326 -20.07 19.84 1.14
C GLY A 326 -18.67 19.78 0.51
N ASP A 327 -17.75 20.61 1.03
CA ASP A 327 -16.38 20.74 0.51
C ASP A 327 -15.40 19.72 1.15
N PHE A 328 -15.89 18.87 2.08
CA PHE A 328 -15.05 17.93 2.84
C PHE A 328 -15.58 16.50 2.70
N ALA A 329 -14.67 15.55 2.55
CA ALA A 329 -14.98 14.14 2.67
C ALA A 329 -15.15 13.76 4.16
N VAL A 330 -16.29 13.19 4.49
CA VAL A 330 -16.54 12.58 5.80
C VAL A 330 -16.53 11.07 5.61
N TYR A 331 -15.60 10.39 6.25
CA TYR A 331 -15.50 8.94 6.15
C TYR A 331 -16.41 8.25 7.15
N ILE A 332 -17.21 7.29 6.68
CA ILE A 332 -18.10 6.47 7.52
C ILE A 332 -17.64 5.02 7.49
N SER A 333 -17.92 4.25 8.55
CA SER A 333 -17.59 2.83 8.59
C SER A 333 -18.37 2.05 7.52
N GLY A 334 -17.65 1.29 6.71
CA GLY A 334 -18.23 0.42 5.68
C GLY A 334 -18.59 -0.97 6.19
N PHE A 335 -17.97 -1.41 7.30
CA PHE A 335 -18.26 -2.67 7.95
C PHE A 335 -18.92 -2.44 9.32
N GLN A 336 -19.79 -3.35 9.71
CA GLN A 336 -20.60 -3.25 10.94
C GLN A 336 -20.44 -4.52 11.79
N PRO A 337 -20.13 -4.39 13.09
CA PRO A 337 -20.05 -5.54 13.99
C PRO A 337 -21.34 -6.35 14.02
N GLY A 338 -21.22 -7.69 13.93
CA GLY A 338 -22.34 -8.60 13.93
C GLY A 338 -23.17 -8.66 12.65
N LEU A 339 -22.74 -7.90 11.60
CA LEU A 339 -23.35 -7.99 10.27
C LEU A 339 -22.33 -8.49 9.22
N ASN A 340 -21.05 -8.22 9.40
CA ASN A 340 -19.99 -8.58 8.48
C ASN A 340 -18.98 -9.45 9.22
N ASP A 341 -18.66 -10.62 8.69
CA ASP A 341 -17.74 -11.59 9.30
C ASP A 341 -16.36 -11.01 9.55
N ILE A 342 -15.85 -10.16 8.64
CA ILE A 342 -14.55 -9.47 8.74
C ILE A 342 -14.42 -8.61 10.03
N MET A 343 -15.52 -8.30 10.69
CA MET A 343 -15.54 -7.58 11.97
C MET A 343 -15.48 -8.53 13.18
N ASP A 344 -15.43 -9.84 12.96
CA ASP A 344 -15.27 -10.82 14.03
C ASP A 344 -13.77 -11.04 14.30
N ALA A 345 -13.28 -10.50 15.42
CA ALA A 345 -11.88 -10.62 15.80
C ALA A 345 -11.45 -12.09 16.04
N SER A 346 -12.39 -13.03 16.25
CA SER A 346 -12.04 -14.43 16.46
C SER A 346 -11.62 -15.15 15.18
N LEU A 347 -11.83 -14.55 14.01
CA LEU A 347 -11.36 -15.08 12.74
C LEU A 347 -9.88 -14.81 12.47
N PHE A 348 -9.25 -13.96 13.28
CA PHE A 348 -7.86 -13.54 13.06
C PHE A 348 -6.98 -13.89 14.25
N GLY A 349 -5.82 -14.45 13.96
CA GLY A 349 -4.75 -14.50 14.95
C GLY A 349 -4.09 -13.13 15.08
N HIS A 350 -3.70 -12.52 13.95
CA HIS A 350 -3.17 -11.16 13.88
C HIS A 350 -3.22 -10.63 12.44
N ALA A 351 -4.24 -9.86 12.09
CA ALA A 351 -4.34 -9.22 10.78
C ALA A 351 -3.23 -8.15 10.61
N TYR A 352 -2.25 -8.45 9.76
CA TYR A 352 -1.12 -7.55 9.50
C TYR A 352 -1.42 -6.58 8.38
N ASP A 353 -1.92 -7.09 7.26
CA ASP A 353 -2.08 -6.31 6.05
C ASP A 353 -3.37 -6.68 5.31
N VAL A 354 -3.81 -5.79 4.42
CA VAL A 354 -5.05 -5.94 3.67
C VAL A 354 -4.87 -5.47 2.23
N ALA A 355 -5.33 -6.29 1.28
CA ALA A 355 -5.42 -5.93 -0.14
C ALA A 355 -6.85 -6.06 -0.65
N VAL A 356 -7.18 -5.32 -1.70
CA VAL A 356 -8.51 -5.35 -2.32
C VAL A 356 -8.38 -5.50 -3.83
N ASP A 357 -9.06 -6.51 -4.40
CA ASP A 357 -9.05 -6.73 -5.84
C ASP A 357 -10.10 -5.85 -6.58
N GLN A 358 -10.07 -5.91 -7.91
CA GLN A 358 -11.01 -5.17 -8.75
C GLN A 358 -12.48 -5.61 -8.58
N ASN A 359 -12.72 -6.82 -8.08
CA ASN A 359 -14.04 -7.35 -7.76
C ASN A 359 -14.46 -7.00 -6.33
N LYS A 360 -13.59 -6.27 -5.59
CA LYS A 360 -13.79 -5.84 -4.20
C LYS A 360 -13.76 -7.00 -3.20
N PHE A 361 -13.15 -8.12 -3.55
CA PHE A 361 -12.78 -9.11 -2.55
C PHE A 361 -11.68 -8.51 -1.67
N VAL A 362 -11.78 -8.76 -0.38
CA VAL A 362 -10.84 -8.27 0.62
C VAL A 362 -9.99 -9.44 1.08
N TYR A 363 -8.69 -9.30 0.93
CA TYR A 363 -7.68 -10.29 1.30
C TYR A 363 -6.94 -9.78 2.51
N VAL A 364 -6.86 -10.58 3.55
CA VAL A 364 -6.19 -10.21 4.81
C VAL A 364 -5.05 -11.17 5.06
N ALA A 365 -3.86 -10.63 5.25
CA ALA A 365 -2.69 -11.38 5.67
C ALA A 365 -2.72 -11.59 7.18
N ASP A 366 -2.89 -12.83 7.65
CA ASP A 366 -2.82 -13.16 9.08
C ASP A 366 -1.44 -13.68 9.45
N GLY A 367 -0.70 -12.87 10.15
CA GLY A 367 0.71 -13.17 10.47
C GLY A 367 0.90 -14.14 11.62
N LEU A 368 -0.11 -14.40 12.45
CA LEU A 368 0.02 -15.38 13.54
C LEU A 368 -0.28 -16.80 13.03
N ASP A 369 -1.35 -16.92 12.23
CA ASP A 369 -1.76 -18.20 11.66
C ASP A 369 -1.05 -18.50 10.34
N SER A 370 -0.32 -17.50 9.80
CA SER A 370 0.48 -17.57 8.57
C SER A 370 -0.34 -18.02 7.35
N ASP A 371 -1.53 -17.46 7.23
CA ASP A 371 -2.49 -17.72 6.17
C ASP A 371 -3.07 -16.43 5.56
N ILE A 372 -3.99 -16.60 4.63
CA ILE A 372 -4.70 -15.53 3.96
C ILE A 372 -6.19 -15.78 4.15
N ILE A 373 -6.88 -14.82 4.73
CA ILE A 373 -8.33 -14.88 4.91
C ILE A 373 -9.00 -13.96 3.89
N ILE A 374 -9.95 -14.49 3.14
CA ILE A 374 -10.57 -13.80 2.02
C ILE A 374 -12.05 -13.59 2.31
N PHE A 375 -12.50 -12.37 2.09
CA PHE A 375 -13.87 -11.92 2.27
C PHE A 375 -14.45 -11.38 0.97
N ASP A 376 -15.77 -11.44 0.83
CA ASP A 376 -16.46 -10.77 -0.27
C ASP A 376 -16.52 -9.23 -0.06
N SER A 377 -17.07 -8.50 -1.02
CA SER A 377 -17.17 -7.02 -0.97
C SER A 377 -18.01 -6.49 0.20
N TYR A 378 -18.82 -7.36 0.81
CA TYR A 378 -19.62 -7.05 1.99
C TYR A 378 -18.94 -7.46 3.29
N GLY A 379 -17.74 -8.04 3.22
CA GLY A 379 -17.00 -8.51 4.39
C GLY A 379 -17.53 -9.84 4.96
N ASN A 380 -18.25 -10.65 4.18
CA ASN A 380 -18.59 -12.00 4.56
C ASN A 380 -17.43 -12.94 4.22
N PHE A 381 -17.16 -13.89 5.10
CA PHE A 381 -16.11 -14.89 4.87
C PHE A 381 -16.35 -15.63 3.55
N PHE A 382 -15.31 -15.70 2.74
CA PHE A 382 -15.36 -16.39 1.46
C PHE A 382 -14.48 -17.64 1.47
N LYS A 383 -13.20 -17.51 1.82
CA LYS A 383 -12.22 -18.60 1.74
C LYS A 383 -10.94 -18.29 2.50
N GLU A 384 -10.17 -19.34 2.77
CA GLU A 384 -8.79 -19.26 3.24
C GLU A 384 -7.82 -19.78 2.19
N ALA A 385 -6.58 -19.30 2.21
CA ALA A 385 -5.47 -19.74 1.37
C ALA A 385 -4.16 -19.72 2.18
N GLY A 386 -3.08 -20.29 1.60
CA GLY A 386 -1.76 -20.32 2.25
C GLY A 386 -1.42 -21.64 2.93
N TYR A 387 -2.23 -22.67 2.72
CA TYR A 387 -1.99 -24.00 3.26
C TYR A 387 -2.11 -25.09 2.18
N ILE A 388 -1.49 -26.24 2.45
CA ILE A 388 -1.66 -27.44 1.64
C ILE A 388 -2.69 -28.33 2.34
N PRO A 389 -3.86 -28.63 1.70
CA PRO A 389 -4.84 -29.54 2.27
C PRO A 389 -4.27 -30.95 2.42
N GLN A 390 -4.41 -31.53 3.61
CA GLN A 390 -4.11 -32.93 3.88
C GLN A 390 -5.32 -33.61 4.52
N ASP A 391 -5.37 -34.95 4.43
CA ASP A 391 -6.53 -35.78 4.88
C ASP A 391 -7.00 -35.52 6.32
N SER A 392 -6.19 -34.89 7.17
CA SER A 392 -6.51 -34.68 8.59
C SER A 392 -6.06 -33.33 9.17
N ALA A 393 -5.29 -32.53 8.43
CA ALA A 393 -4.84 -31.21 8.87
C ALA A 393 -4.36 -30.39 7.68
N ASN A 394 -4.56 -29.09 7.74
CA ASN A 394 -3.90 -28.15 6.82
C ASN A 394 -2.46 -27.94 7.31
N ILE A 395 -1.53 -27.87 6.37
CA ILE A 395 -0.12 -27.52 6.67
C ILE A 395 0.13 -26.13 6.08
N ASN A 396 0.41 -25.17 6.94
CA ASN A 396 0.84 -23.85 6.51
C ASN A 396 2.15 -23.97 5.75
N ILE A 397 2.22 -23.30 4.61
CA ILE A 397 3.42 -23.27 3.75
C ILE A 397 4.24 -22.02 3.97
N MET A 398 3.70 -21.04 4.70
CA MET A 398 4.33 -19.80 5.10
C MET A 398 4.62 -19.82 6.60
N ASP A 399 5.61 -19.04 7.04
CA ASP A 399 6.07 -19.03 8.44
C ASP A 399 5.61 -17.75 9.16
N LYS A 400 5.80 -16.57 8.54
CA LYS A 400 5.42 -15.28 9.11
C LYS A 400 5.00 -14.31 8.01
N VAL A 401 3.73 -14.34 7.70
CA VAL A 401 3.12 -13.44 6.71
C VAL A 401 3.18 -12.00 7.21
N SER A 402 3.55 -11.07 6.34
CA SER A 402 3.67 -9.64 6.66
C SER A 402 2.86 -8.73 5.75
N ALA A 403 2.70 -9.07 4.47
CA ALA A 403 2.04 -8.22 3.51
C ALA A 403 1.37 -9.02 2.39
N ILE A 404 0.40 -8.40 1.72
CA ILE A 404 -0.39 -9.02 0.68
C ILE A 404 -0.74 -8.01 -0.41
N ALA A 405 -0.65 -8.42 -1.68
CA ALA A 405 -1.17 -7.66 -2.81
C ALA A 405 -1.87 -8.58 -3.81
N VAL A 406 -2.77 -8.01 -4.60
CA VAL A 406 -3.53 -8.77 -5.62
C VAL A 406 -3.46 -8.04 -6.95
N ASP A 407 -3.03 -8.74 -8.00
CA ASP A 407 -2.97 -8.15 -9.34
C ASP A 407 -4.32 -8.24 -10.09
N ASN A 408 -4.38 -7.59 -11.24
CA ASN A 408 -5.58 -7.55 -12.07
C ASN A 408 -5.97 -8.89 -12.70
N ARG A 409 -5.12 -9.92 -12.58
CA ARG A 409 -5.38 -11.30 -13.01
C ARG A 409 -5.93 -12.16 -11.85
N GLY A 410 -5.99 -11.62 -10.64
CA GLY A 410 -6.37 -12.33 -9.43
C GLY A 410 -5.24 -13.17 -8.84
N VAL A 411 -3.99 -12.92 -9.21
CA VAL A 411 -2.83 -13.52 -8.53
C VAL A 411 -2.60 -12.78 -7.22
N VAL A 412 -2.58 -13.53 -6.14
CA VAL A 412 -2.32 -13.04 -4.79
C VAL A 412 -0.84 -13.23 -4.48
N TYR A 413 -0.17 -12.15 -4.12
CA TYR A 413 1.24 -12.12 -3.73
C TYR A 413 1.31 -11.91 -2.23
N VAL A 414 2.12 -12.69 -1.54
CA VAL A 414 2.22 -12.67 -0.09
C VAL A 414 3.68 -12.63 0.34
N CYS A 415 4.04 -11.61 1.07
CA CYS A 415 5.35 -11.51 1.71
C CYS A 415 5.39 -12.38 2.97
N ASP A 416 6.39 -13.25 3.04
CA ASP A 416 6.67 -14.07 4.22
C ASP A 416 8.07 -13.74 4.76
N ARG A 417 8.10 -12.95 5.81
CA ARG A 417 9.34 -12.55 6.49
C ARG A 417 10.04 -13.72 7.17
N GLY A 418 9.30 -14.75 7.56
CA GLY A 418 9.86 -15.91 8.23
C GLY A 418 10.77 -16.71 7.32
N SER A 419 10.37 -16.90 6.06
CA SER A 419 11.17 -17.58 5.04
C SER A 419 12.01 -16.63 4.18
N GLY A 420 11.80 -15.29 4.28
CA GLY A 420 12.44 -14.31 3.41
C GLY A 420 12.01 -14.45 1.95
N SER A 421 10.72 -14.66 1.72
CA SER A 421 10.20 -15.04 0.41
C SER A 421 8.88 -14.34 0.08
N VAL A 422 8.54 -14.33 -1.22
CA VAL A 422 7.20 -13.96 -1.70
C VAL A 422 6.55 -15.18 -2.32
N PHE A 423 5.42 -15.58 -1.76
CA PHE A 423 4.56 -16.62 -2.29
C PHE A 423 3.52 -16.02 -3.23
N ARG A 424 3.08 -16.82 -4.20
CA ARG A 424 2.05 -16.41 -5.15
C ARG A 424 0.97 -17.47 -5.23
N PHE A 425 -0.29 -17.03 -5.21
CA PHE A 425 -1.44 -17.91 -5.26
C PHE A 425 -2.42 -17.47 -6.34
N VAL A 426 -3.11 -18.42 -6.94
CA VAL A 426 -4.17 -18.14 -7.90
C VAL A 426 -5.34 -19.08 -7.68
N LEU A 427 -6.55 -18.60 -7.90
CA LEU A 427 -7.73 -19.46 -7.82
C LEU A 427 -7.72 -20.46 -8.97
N SER A 428 -7.94 -21.74 -8.68
CA SER A 428 -7.83 -22.84 -9.65
C SER A 428 -8.74 -22.68 -10.89
N SER A 429 -9.85 -21.94 -10.75
CA SER A 429 -10.75 -21.60 -11.85
C SER A 429 -10.25 -20.46 -12.75
N SER A 430 -9.21 -19.75 -12.32
CA SER A 430 -8.61 -18.58 -13.01
C SER A 430 -7.27 -18.92 -13.65
N LEU A 431 -6.91 -20.22 -13.72
CA LEU A 431 -5.70 -20.66 -14.40
C LEU A 431 -5.87 -20.45 -15.90
N ASP A 432 -5.34 -19.37 -16.41
CA ASP A 432 -5.16 -19.11 -17.83
C ASP A 432 -3.76 -19.54 -18.26
N ASP A 433 -3.60 -19.90 -19.54
CA ASP A 433 -2.30 -20.33 -20.11
C ASP A 433 -1.18 -19.27 -19.94
N ASP A 434 -1.57 -18.02 -19.70
CA ASP A 434 -0.64 -16.89 -19.50
C ASP A 434 -0.14 -16.75 -18.05
N ILE A 435 -0.79 -17.41 -17.07
CA ILE A 435 -0.44 -17.35 -15.65
C ILE A 435 0.53 -18.48 -15.29
N ILE A 436 0.50 -19.58 -16.02
CA ILE A 436 1.39 -20.72 -15.80
C ILE A 436 2.71 -20.42 -16.52
N PRO A 437 3.86 -20.38 -15.81
CA PRO A 437 5.16 -20.27 -16.47
C PRO A 437 5.32 -21.39 -17.49
N LYS A 438 5.61 -21.03 -18.72
CA LYS A 438 5.98 -22.04 -19.73
C LYS A 438 7.42 -22.44 -19.44
N ASP A 439 7.62 -23.72 -19.10
CA ASP A 439 8.95 -24.35 -18.93
C ASP A 439 9.86 -24.11 -20.13
#